data_26ce0738128b063a65b202cca04c73e9
#
_entry.id   26ce0738128b063a65b202cca04c73e9
#
_cell.length_a   1.000
_cell.length_b   1.000
_cell.length_c   1.000
_cell.angle_alpha   90.00
_cell.angle_beta   90.00
_cell.angle_gamma   90.00
#
_symmetry.space_group_name_H-M   'P 1'
#
loop_
_entity.id
_entity.type
_entity.pdbx_description
1 polymer ?
#
loop_
_entity_poly.entity_id
_entity_poly.type
_entity_poly.pdbx_seq_one_letter_code
_entity_poly.pdbx_strand_id
1 'polypeptide(L)'
;VISGIKTPKDASHITSPLIMSTDWGKVQDLVNSHIDQKSTELLEINQALHNKPELAFEEFHAHDSISDFLEKQGFAVRRKAYGIDTSFEATIGSGGRLVIVCAEYDALPEIGHACGHNLIATSSMAAFLGAAHALKTLGIKGRLRILGTPGEEGHNGKGKLIRAGAFSPPEDVAASVMAHPITRHGIGGVDGLAALDLIASHKFRVEFRGKSAHAAGEPWNGTNALDAAVAAYNNVSMLRQQIRPEERVHGVVEVGGTVPNVIPDYTRMNWYVRAPTTEQGEKLQTRVHACIDAAAAATGCAHNYIV
;
A
#
# COMPACT_ATOMS: atom_id res chain seq x y z
N VAL A 1 7.82 24.64 -11.66
CA VAL A 1 9.25 25.02 -11.62
C VAL A 1 9.87 24.27 -10.47
N ILE A 2 10.46 23.10 -10.76
CA ILE A 2 11.22 22.33 -9.78
C ILE A 2 12.68 22.75 -9.94
N SER A 3 13.15 23.68 -9.10
CA SER A 3 14.56 23.94 -8.91
C SER A 3 14.96 23.47 -7.51
N GLY A 4 15.81 22.45 -7.43
CA GLY A 4 16.48 22.16 -6.16
C GLY A 4 16.66 20.70 -5.78
N ILE A 5 16.91 19.78 -6.73
CA ILE A 5 17.56 18.53 -6.35
C ILE A 5 19.06 18.83 -6.23
N LYS A 6 19.54 19.04 -5.00
CA LYS A 6 20.96 19.00 -4.71
C LYS A 6 21.42 17.55 -4.84
N THR A 7 22.13 17.24 -5.92
CA THR A 7 22.92 16.02 -6.01
C THR A 7 23.95 16.01 -4.86
N PRO A 8 24.10 14.88 -4.13
CA PRO A 8 25.17 14.75 -3.16
C PRO A 8 26.52 14.94 -3.85
N LYS A 9 27.35 15.87 -3.36
CA LYS A 9 28.67 16.20 -3.91
C LYS A 9 29.75 15.11 -3.70
N ASP A 10 29.39 13.92 -3.25
CA ASP A 10 30.30 12.81 -2.96
C ASP A 10 29.95 11.48 -3.64
N ALA A 11 29.46 11.52 -4.89
CA ALA A 11 29.27 10.32 -5.70
C ALA A 11 30.55 9.85 -6.44
N SER A 12 31.76 10.27 -6.01
CA SER A 12 33.01 10.01 -6.73
C SER A 12 33.73 8.71 -6.38
N HIS A 13 33.16 7.80 -5.55
CA HIS A 13 33.88 6.58 -5.14
C HIS A 13 33.05 5.28 -5.13
N ILE A 14 32.18 5.05 -6.11
CA ILE A 14 31.67 3.69 -6.39
C ILE A 14 31.74 3.41 -7.88
N THR A 15 32.95 3.43 -8.42
CA THR A 15 33.23 2.80 -9.71
C THR A 15 33.83 1.42 -9.46
N SER A 16 32.96 0.42 -9.30
CA SER A 16 33.42 -0.97 -9.45
C SER A 16 33.88 -1.16 -10.90
N PRO A 17 35.08 -1.73 -11.15
CA PRO A 17 35.58 -1.90 -12.53
C PRO A 17 34.66 -2.70 -13.46
N LEU A 18 33.73 -3.47 -12.91
CA LEU A 18 32.72 -4.23 -13.66
C LEU A 18 31.66 -3.35 -14.36
N ILE A 19 31.40 -2.13 -13.87
CA ILE A 19 30.35 -1.27 -14.43
C ILE A 19 30.82 -0.59 -15.72
N MET A 20 32.13 -0.37 -15.90
CA MET A 20 32.69 0.33 -17.07
C MET A 20 32.80 -0.53 -18.34
N SER A 21 32.58 -1.85 -18.28
CA SER A 21 32.68 -2.76 -19.43
C SER A 21 31.36 -3.43 -19.83
N THR A 22 30.27 -3.17 -19.13
CA THR A 22 28.98 -3.82 -19.40
C THR A 22 28.29 -3.14 -20.56
N ASP A 23 28.07 -3.88 -21.64
CA ASP A 23 27.24 -3.44 -22.77
C ASP A 23 25.76 -3.53 -22.37
N TRP A 24 25.23 -2.43 -21.86
CA TRP A 24 23.84 -2.35 -21.39
C TRP A 24 22.82 -2.59 -22.50
N GLY A 25 23.16 -2.29 -23.77
CA GLY A 25 22.29 -2.61 -24.90
C GLY A 25 22.09 -4.11 -25.04
N LYS A 26 23.18 -4.89 -25.00
CA LYS A 26 23.08 -6.36 -25.01
C LYS A 26 22.35 -6.94 -23.82
N VAL A 27 22.52 -6.36 -22.62
CA VAL A 27 21.76 -6.80 -21.44
C VAL A 27 20.28 -6.58 -21.67
N GLN A 28 19.89 -5.41 -22.17
CA GLN A 28 18.49 -5.07 -22.45
C GLN A 28 17.89 -5.98 -23.51
N ASP A 29 18.59 -6.24 -24.61
CA ASP A 29 18.13 -7.15 -25.66
C ASP A 29 17.92 -8.58 -25.13
N LEU A 30 18.84 -9.05 -24.29
CA LEU A 30 18.75 -10.35 -23.65
C LEU A 30 17.51 -10.45 -22.73
N VAL A 31 17.28 -9.43 -21.90
CA VAL A 31 16.12 -9.35 -21.00
C VAL A 31 14.83 -9.29 -21.81
N ASN A 32 14.73 -8.39 -22.78
CA ASN A 32 13.52 -8.20 -23.59
C ASN A 32 13.19 -9.49 -24.37
N SER A 33 14.17 -10.10 -25.03
CA SER A 33 13.94 -11.37 -25.75
C SER A 33 13.45 -12.49 -24.85
N HIS A 34 13.93 -12.55 -23.60
CA HIS A 34 13.47 -13.56 -22.65
C HIS A 34 12.03 -13.29 -22.17
N ILE A 35 11.69 -12.03 -21.92
CA ILE A 35 10.32 -11.63 -21.55
C ILE A 35 9.36 -11.89 -22.69
N ASP A 36 9.73 -11.56 -23.95
CA ASP A 36 8.90 -11.80 -25.12
C ASP A 36 8.58 -13.30 -25.31
N GLN A 37 9.55 -14.19 -25.07
CA GLN A 37 9.33 -15.64 -25.08
C GLN A 37 8.34 -16.11 -24.02
N LYS A 38 8.16 -15.36 -22.92
CA LYS A 38 7.24 -15.66 -21.84
C LYS A 38 5.92 -14.89 -21.90
N SER A 39 5.72 -14.07 -22.92
CA SER A 39 4.59 -13.15 -23.03
C SER A 39 3.23 -13.85 -22.96
N THR A 40 3.09 -15.01 -23.62
CA THR A 40 1.83 -15.79 -23.59
C THR A 40 1.52 -16.30 -22.18
N GLU A 41 2.49 -16.92 -21.51
CA GLU A 41 2.32 -17.44 -20.15
C GLU A 41 2.02 -16.29 -19.14
N LEU A 42 2.70 -15.16 -19.28
CA LEU A 42 2.46 -13.97 -18.47
C LEU A 42 1.06 -13.38 -18.69
N LEU A 43 0.59 -13.35 -19.94
CA LEU A 43 -0.76 -12.90 -20.29
C LEU A 43 -1.83 -13.81 -19.69
N GLU A 44 -1.63 -15.14 -19.76
CA GLU A 44 -2.55 -16.12 -19.18
C GLU A 44 -2.72 -15.89 -17.66
N ILE A 45 -1.62 -15.66 -16.93
CA ILE A 45 -1.68 -15.37 -15.51
C ILE A 45 -2.38 -14.03 -15.25
N ASN A 46 -2.03 -12.99 -16.01
CA ASN A 46 -2.70 -11.69 -15.88
C ASN A 46 -4.22 -11.82 -16.01
N GLN A 47 -4.67 -12.56 -17.02
CA GLN A 47 -6.09 -12.80 -17.24
C GLN A 47 -6.73 -13.65 -16.13
N ALA A 48 -6.02 -14.67 -15.64
CA ALA A 48 -6.50 -15.50 -14.54
C ALA A 48 -6.73 -14.67 -13.26
N LEU A 49 -5.79 -13.81 -12.91
CA LEU A 49 -5.94 -12.90 -11.76
C LEU A 49 -7.09 -11.92 -11.98
N HIS A 50 -7.14 -11.28 -13.15
CA HIS A 50 -8.18 -10.30 -13.48
C HIS A 50 -9.59 -10.92 -13.44
N ASN A 51 -9.75 -12.14 -13.92
CA ASN A 51 -11.05 -12.82 -14.03
C ASN A 51 -11.51 -13.40 -12.67
N LYS A 52 -10.61 -13.56 -11.73
CA LYS A 52 -10.92 -14.02 -10.36
C LYS A 52 -10.30 -13.07 -9.33
N PRO A 53 -10.87 -11.86 -9.16
CA PRO A 53 -10.37 -10.90 -8.20
C PRO A 53 -10.59 -11.40 -6.77
N GLU A 54 -9.57 -11.28 -5.92
CA GLU A 54 -9.59 -11.70 -4.53
C GLU A 54 -9.18 -10.53 -3.63
N LEU A 55 -9.82 -10.41 -2.46
CA LEU A 55 -9.58 -9.29 -1.54
C LEU A 55 -8.33 -9.53 -0.69
N ALA A 56 -7.91 -8.47 -0.03
CA ALA A 56 -6.72 -8.44 0.83
C ALA A 56 -6.68 -9.61 1.84
N PHE A 57 -5.57 -10.35 1.82
CA PHE A 57 -5.28 -11.57 2.60
C PHE A 57 -6.16 -12.78 2.29
N GLU A 58 -6.97 -12.72 1.24
CA GLU A 58 -7.77 -13.83 0.70
C GLU A 58 -7.36 -14.18 -0.74
N GLU A 59 -6.21 -13.70 -1.20
CA GLU A 59 -5.66 -13.83 -2.56
C GLU A 59 -5.03 -15.22 -2.80
N PHE A 60 -5.75 -16.29 -2.44
CA PHE A 60 -5.23 -17.66 -2.53
C PHE A 60 -5.03 -18.13 -3.97
N HIS A 61 -5.95 -17.81 -4.87
CA HIS A 61 -5.82 -18.16 -6.28
C HIS A 61 -4.66 -17.40 -6.94
N ALA A 62 -4.51 -16.11 -6.66
CA ALA A 62 -3.41 -15.31 -7.18
C ALA A 62 -2.07 -15.84 -6.65
N HIS A 63 -1.97 -16.06 -5.33
CA HIS A 63 -0.80 -16.66 -4.68
C HIS A 63 -0.40 -17.98 -5.32
N ASP A 64 -1.36 -18.91 -5.50
CA ASP A 64 -1.07 -20.24 -6.04
C ASP A 64 -0.70 -20.16 -7.51
N SER A 65 -1.44 -19.39 -8.33
CA SER A 65 -1.15 -19.22 -9.75
C SER A 65 0.24 -18.66 -10.01
N ILE A 66 0.66 -17.64 -9.25
CA ILE A 66 1.98 -17.02 -9.39
C ILE A 66 3.06 -17.98 -8.88
N SER A 67 2.83 -18.64 -7.75
CA SER A 67 3.79 -19.59 -7.17
C SER A 67 4.01 -20.77 -8.09
N ASP A 68 2.95 -21.40 -8.61
CA ASP A 68 3.02 -22.53 -9.55
C ASP A 68 3.77 -22.14 -10.83
N PHE A 69 3.50 -20.94 -11.35
CA PHE A 69 4.22 -20.43 -12.51
C PHE A 69 5.72 -20.28 -12.24
N LEU A 70 6.12 -19.66 -11.14
CA LEU A 70 7.53 -19.50 -10.79
C LEU A 70 8.22 -20.84 -10.57
N GLU A 71 7.57 -21.80 -9.93
CA GLU A 71 8.07 -23.18 -9.76
C GLU A 71 8.23 -23.89 -11.13
N LYS A 72 7.27 -23.74 -12.04
CA LYS A 72 7.36 -24.24 -13.43
C LYS A 72 8.55 -23.61 -14.20
N GLN A 73 8.91 -22.35 -13.89
CA GLN A 73 10.10 -21.71 -14.45
C GLN A 73 11.41 -22.16 -13.76
N GLY A 74 11.35 -23.06 -12.78
CA GLY A 74 12.51 -23.64 -12.10
C GLY A 74 13.01 -22.85 -10.88
N PHE A 75 12.21 -21.94 -10.34
CA PHE A 75 12.54 -21.22 -9.12
C PHE A 75 12.06 -21.97 -7.87
N ALA A 76 12.84 -21.95 -6.80
CA ALA A 76 12.41 -22.42 -5.49
C ALA A 76 11.54 -21.35 -4.84
N VAL A 77 10.24 -21.61 -4.69
CA VAL A 77 9.28 -20.69 -4.09
C VAL A 77 9.02 -21.08 -2.65
N ARG A 78 9.17 -20.12 -1.74
CA ARG A 78 8.68 -20.23 -0.38
C ARG A 78 7.28 -19.62 -0.31
N ARG A 79 6.27 -20.49 -0.26
CA ARG A 79 4.86 -20.10 -0.08
C ARG A 79 4.61 -19.72 1.37
N LYS A 80 3.54 -18.97 1.64
CA LYS A 80 3.14 -18.49 2.98
C LYS A 80 4.30 -17.79 3.70
N ALA A 81 5.01 -16.96 2.95
CA ALA A 81 6.20 -16.28 3.43
C ALA A 81 5.86 -15.30 4.55
N TYR A 82 6.75 -15.20 5.52
CA TYR A 82 6.65 -14.23 6.63
C TYR A 82 5.38 -14.33 7.49
N GLY A 83 4.77 -15.54 7.54
CA GLY A 83 3.55 -15.79 8.33
C GLY A 83 2.28 -15.18 7.73
N ILE A 84 2.30 -14.82 6.45
CA ILE A 84 1.12 -14.37 5.70
C ILE A 84 0.77 -15.46 4.69
N ASP A 85 -0.43 -16.04 4.81
CA ASP A 85 -0.84 -17.21 4.03
C ASP A 85 -0.84 -17.01 2.52
N THR A 86 -1.06 -15.79 2.07
CA THR A 86 -1.11 -15.42 0.66
C THR A 86 0.19 -14.73 0.18
N SER A 87 1.25 -14.64 1.01
CA SER A 87 2.56 -14.14 0.61
C SER A 87 3.47 -15.25 0.11
N PHE A 88 4.36 -14.94 -0.82
CA PHE A 88 5.39 -15.85 -1.32
C PHE A 88 6.71 -15.12 -1.55
N GLU A 89 7.81 -15.85 -1.67
CA GLU A 89 9.07 -15.32 -2.19
C GLU A 89 9.84 -16.36 -2.99
N ALA A 90 10.59 -15.89 -3.97
CA ALA A 90 11.64 -16.68 -4.64
C ALA A 90 12.89 -15.81 -4.75
N THR A 91 14.05 -16.39 -4.40
CA THR A 91 15.34 -15.67 -4.42
C THR A 91 16.35 -16.44 -5.28
N ILE A 92 17.09 -15.70 -6.11
CA ILE A 92 18.18 -16.26 -6.91
C ILE A 92 19.46 -15.43 -6.78
N GLY A 93 20.55 -16.03 -7.24
CA GLY A 93 21.86 -15.40 -7.30
C GLY A 93 22.64 -15.48 -5.99
N SER A 94 23.83 -14.93 -5.99
CA SER A 94 24.73 -14.92 -4.84
C SER A 94 25.67 -13.71 -4.86
N GLY A 95 26.10 -13.33 -3.66
CA GLY A 95 26.99 -12.17 -3.48
C GLY A 95 26.28 -10.84 -3.65
N GLY A 96 26.90 -9.77 -3.18
CA GLY A 96 26.31 -8.44 -3.24
C GLY A 96 25.07 -8.23 -2.39
N ARG A 97 24.47 -7.05 -2.47
CA ARG A 97 23.21 -6.69 -1.82
C ARG A 97 22.02 -7.23 -2.60
N LEU A 98 20.88 -7.33 -1.93
CA LEU A 98 19.64 -7.86 -2.48
C LEU A 98 18.82 -6.77 -3.17
N VAL A 99 18.32 -7.07 -4.37
CA VAL A 99 17.25 -6.30 -5.01
C VAL A 99 15.96 -7.07 -4.87
N ILE A 100 14.90 -6.40 -4.40
CA ILE A 100 13.57 -7.00 -4.20
C ILE A 100 12.61 -6.41 -5.23
N VAL A 101 11.92 -7.27 -5.99
CA VAL A 101 10.80 -6.90 -6.86
C VAL A 101 9.52 -7.24 -6.11
N CYS A 102 8.71 -6.24 -5.78
CA CYS A 102 7.43 -6.42 -5.08
C CYS A 102 6.31 -6.69 -6.08
N ALA A 103 5.44 -7.65 -5.77
CA ALA A 103 4.28 -8.01 -6.58
C ALA A 103 3.01 -7.88 -5.73
N GLU A 104 2.12 -6.96 -6.07
CA GLU A 104 0.78 -6.82 -5.51
C GLU A 104 -0.23 -7.56 -6.39
N TYR A 105 -1.28 -8.13 -5.79
CA TYR A 105 -2.31 -8.91 -6.51
C TYR A 105 -3.67 -8.94 -5.82
N ASP A 106 -3.88 -8.16 -4.75
CA ASP A 106 -5.19 -7.96 -4.15
C ASP A 106 -6.07 -7.05 -5.01
N ALA A 107 -7.39 -7.23 -4.90
CA ALA A 107 -8.41 -6.50 -5.62
C ALA A 107 -9.24 -5.62 -4.68
N LEU A 108 -9.98 -4.68 -5.25
CA LEU A 108 -10.92 -3.82 -4.54
C LEU A 108 -12.30 -4.48 -4.43
N PRO A 109 -13.04 -4.29 -3.34
CA PRO A 109 -14.42 -4.75 -3.20
C PRO A 109 -15.29 -4.19 -4.36
N GLU A 110 -16.14 -5.03 -4.92
CA GLU A 110 -17.15 -4.73 -5.94
C GLU A 110 -16.60 -4.32 -7.32
N ILE A 111 -15.42 -3.72 -7.40
CA ILE A 111 -14.82 -3.21 -8.65
C ILE A 111 -13.60 -3.99 -9.14
N GLY A 112 -13.23 -5.05 -8.44
CA GLY A 112 -12.16 -5.97 -8.85
C GLY A 112 -10.80 -5.29 -8.97
N HIS A 113 -10.05 -5.62 -10.02
CA HIS A 113 -8.70 -5.08 -10.27
C HIS A 113 -8.69 -3.67 -10.86
N ALA A 114 -9.55 -2.76 -10.36
CA ALA A 114 -9.59 -1.38 -10.84
C ALA A 114 -8.31 -0.58 -10.52
N CYS A 115 -7.54 -0.99 -9.50
CA CYS A 115 -6.21 -0.44 -9.20
C CYS A 115 -5.10 -1.02 -10.09
N GLY A 116 -5.37 -2.14 -10.78
CA GLY A 116 -4.42 -2.76 -11.72
C GLY A 116 -3.37 -3.65 -11.06
N HIS A 117 -3.62 -4.22 -9.88
CA HIS A 117 -2.67 -5.10 -9.20
C HIS A 117 -2.37 -6.38 -9.98
N ASN A 118 -3.29 -6.88 -10.83
CA ASN A 118 -2.99 -7.94 -11.78
C ASN A 118 -1.87 -7.55 -12.76
N LEU A 119 -1.81 -6.27 -13.18
CA LEU A 119 -0.73 -5.75 -14.03
C LEU A 119 0.57 -5.59 -13.23
N ILE A 120 0.49 -5.19 -11.96
CA ILE A 120 1.65 -5.10 -11.06
C ILE A 120 2.28 -6.48 -10.87
N ALA A 121 1.47 -7.50 -10.55
CA ALA A 121 1.95 -8.87 -10.43
C ALA A 121 2.65 -9.35 -11.70
N THR A 122 2.02 -9.13 -12.86
CA THR A 122 2.55 -9.56 -14.15
C THR A 122 3.85 -8.86 -14.52
N SER A 123 3.92 -7.53 -14.35
CA SER A 123 5.14 -6.76 -14.62
C SER A 123 6.28 -7.13 -13.67
N SER A 124 5.96 -7.41 -12.41
CA SER A 124 6.94 -7.85 -11.41
C SER A 124 7.49 -9.24 -11.73
N MET A 125 6.64 -10.18 -12.17
CA MET A 125 7.09 -11.48 -12.67
C MET A 125 7.99 -11.32 -13.90
N ALA A 126 7.59 -10.51 -14.88
CA ALA A 126 8.39 -10.25 -16.08
C ALA A 126 9.76 -9.65 -15.72
N ALA A 127 9.80 -8.66 -14.83
CA ALA A 127 11.04 -8.03 -14.36
C ALA A 127 11.95 -9.04 -13.65
N PHE A 128 11.37 -9.88 -12.78
CA PHE A 128 12.11 -10.93 -12.07
C PHE A 128 12.68 -11.96 -13.04
N LEU A 129 11.88 -12.47 -13.98
CA LEU A 129 12.32 -13.47 -14.98
C LEU A 129 13.44 -12.92 -15.87
N GLY A 130 13.28 -11.71 -16.41
CA GLY A 130 14.26 -11.08 -17.27
C GLY A 130 15.58 -10.80 -16.55
N ALA A 131 15.53 -10.24 -15.34
CA ALA A 131 16.71 -9.98 -14.53
C ALA A 131 17.39 -11.29 -14.08
N ALA A 132 16.62 -12.31 -13.70
CA ALA A 132 17.10 -13.62 -13.33
C ALA A 132 17.84 -14.30 -14.50
N HIS A 133 17.28 -14.21 -15.71
CA HIS A 133 17.90 -14.73 -16.93
C HIS A 133 19.23 -14.02 -17.23
N ALA A 134 19.27 -12.68 -17.11
CA ALA A 134 20.47 -11.92 -17.32
C ALA A 134 21.57 -12.25 -16.29
N LEU A 135 21.23 -12.30 -15.00
CA LEU A 135 22.17 -12.67 -13.94
C LEU A 135 22.82 -14.03 -14.21
N LYS A 136 22.00 -15.03 -14.61
CA LYS A 136 22.47 -16.39 -14.89
C LYS A 136 23.31 -16.45 -16.16
N THR A 137 22.85 -15.84 -17.28
CA THR A 137 23.48 -15.94 -18.59
C THR A 137 24.83 -15.18 -18.62
N LEU A 138 24.89 -14.04 -17.96
CA LEU A 138 26.10 -13.18 -17.96
C LEU A 138 27.00 -13.43 -16.75
N GLY A 139 26.65 -14.35 -15.86
CA GLY A 139 27.44 -14.64 -14.65
C GLY A 139 27.57 -13.44 -13.71
N ILE A 140 26.58 -12.56 -13.69
CA ILE A 140 26.60 -11.35 -12.85
C ILE A 140 26.38 -11.76 -11.39
N LYS A 141 27.28 -11.31 -10.50
CA LYS A 141 27.11 -11.49 -9.06
C LYS A 141 26.07 -10.49 -8.53
N GLY A 142 25.07 -11.02 -7.85
CA GLY A 142 23.99 -10.23 -7.26
C GLY A 142 22.90 -11.16 -6.74
N ARG A 143 22.02 -10.63 -5.90
CA ARG A 143 20.85 -11.35 -5.39
C ARG A 143 19.58 -10.63 -5.82
N LEU A 144 18.64 -11.38 -6.30
CA LEU A 144 17.35 -10.90 -6.74
C LEU A 144 16.25 -11.72 -6.06
N ARG A 145 15.25 -11.05 -5.54
CA ARG A 145 14.06 -11.66 -4.94
C ARG A 145 12.81 -11.11 -5.61
N ILE A 146 11.86 -11.97 -5.94
CA ILE A 146 10.46 -11.56 -6.08
C ILE A 146 9.75 -11.82 -4.77
N LEU A 147 8.98 -10.86 -4.29
CA LEU A 147 8.22 -10.90 -3.04
C LEU A 147 6.75 -10.63 -3.32
N GLY A 148 5.88 -11.60 -3.04
CA GLY A 148 4.44 -11.41 -3.04
C GLY A 148 4.00 -10.55 -1.86
N THR A 149 3.40 -9.40 -2.16
CA THR A 149 3.00 -8.39 -1.18
C THR A 149 1.49 -8.20 -1.15
N PRO A 150 0.75 -9.17 -0.52
CA PRO A 150 -0.71 -9.14 -0.46
C PRO A 150 -1.24 -8.02 0.43
N GLY A 151 -2.50 -7.65 0.24
CA GLY A 151 -3.23 -6.77 1.14
C GLY A 151 -2.74 -5.32 1.14
N GLU A 152 -2.46 -4.74 -0.02
CA GLU A 152 -2.11 -3.32 -0.15
C GLU A 152 -3.35 -2.44 0.14
N GLU A 153 -4.51 -2.81 -0.42
CA GLU A 153 -5.74 -2.03 -0.36
C GLU A 153 -6.33 -1.94 1.05
N GLY A 154 -5.83 -0.96 1.79
CA GLY A 154 -6.35 -0.61 3.12
C GLY A 154 -5.87 -1.46 4.29
N HIS A 155 -5.11 -2.53 4.07
CA HIS A 155 -4.73 -3.51 5.10
C HIS A 155 -3.26 -3.48 5.49
N ASN A 156 -2.47 -2.57 4.89
CA ASN A 156 -1.04 -2.35 5.18
C ASN A 156 -0.19 -3.63 5.09
N GLY A 157 -0.37 -4.42 4.02
CA GLY A 157 0.33 -5.69 3.82
C GLY A 157 1.84 -5.56 3.84
N LYS A 158 2.42 -4.58 3.12
CA LYS A 158 3.87 -4.32 3.15
C LYS A 158 4.36 -3.93 4.56
N GLY A 159 3.58 -3.19 5.33
CA GLY A 159 3.92 -2.90 6.73
C GLY A 159 3.98 -4.16 7.60
N LYS A 160 3.09 -5.14 7.37
CA LYS A 160 3.15 -6.45 8.04
C LYS A 160 4.40 -7.23 7.63
N LEU A 161 4.73 -7.25 6.33
CA LEU A 161 5.95 -7.89 5.80
C LEU A 161 7.24 -7.26 6.37
N ILE A 162 7.30 -5.92 6.49
CA ILE A 162 8.42 -5.21 7.10
C ILE A 162 8.60 -5.65 8.56
N ARG A 163 7.52 -5.66 9.35
CA ARG A 163 7.57 -6.12 10.76
C ARG A 163 7.95 -7.60 10.88
N ALA A 164 7.59 -8.42 9.91
CA ALA A 164 7.95 -9.84 9.86
C ALA A 164 9.37 -10.09 9.31
N GLY A 165 10.13 -9.05 8.96
CA GLY A 165 11.52 -9.14 8.55
C GLY A 165 11.75 -9.40 7.06
N ALA A 166 10.76 -9.21 6.19
CA ALA A 166 10.91 -9.45 4.76
C ALA A 166 11.99 -8.57 4.09
N PHE A 167 12.29 -7.42 4.69
CA PHE A 167 13.29 -6.46 4.23
C PHE A 167 14.48 -6.34 5.21
N SER A 168 14.72 -7.36 6.01
CA SER A 168 15.77 -7.36 7.03
C SER A 168 16.94 -8.27 6.65
N PRO A 169 18.18 -7.88 7.00
CA PRO A 169 18.52 -6.58 7.57
C PRO A 169 18.50 -5.49 6.48
N PRO A 170 18.12 -4.26 6.80
CA PRO A 170 17.93 -3.18 5.79
C PRO A 170 19.20 -2.86 4.99
N GLU A 171 20.37 -2.95 5.62
CA GLU A 171 21.68 -2.73 4.98
C GLU A 171 22.00 -3.77 3.90
N ASP A 172 21.36 -4.93 3.94
CA ASP A 172 21.50 -5.98 2.94
C ASP A 172 20.65 -5.74 1.69
N VAL A 173 19.61 -4.92 1.80
CA VAL A 173 18.73 -4.56 0.68
C VAL A 173 19.30 -3.35 -0.06
N ALA A 174 19.63 -3.56 -1.35
CA ALA A 174 20.11 -2.49 -2.22
C ALA A 174 18.98 -1.59 -2.70
N ALA A 175 17.88 -2.22 -3.10
CA ALA A 175 16.67 -1.53 -3.58
C ALA A 175 15.45 -2.47 -3.44
N SER A 176 14.28 -1.87 -3.30
CA SER A 176 12.99 -2.52 -3.51
C SER A 176 12.26 -1.77 -4.60
N VAL A 177 11.81 -2.47 -5.65
CA VAL A 177 11.24 -1.86 -6.86
C VAL A 177 9.89 -2.49 -7.17
N MET A 178 9.00 -1.67 -7.75
CA MET A 178 7.69 -2.08 -8.24
C MET A 178 7.23 -1.07 -9.29
N ALA A 179 6.56 -1.53 -10.34
CA ALA A 179 5.88 -0.65 -11.29
C ALA A 179 4.38 -0.65 -10.96
N HIS A 180 3.78 0.52 -10.89
CA HIS A 180 2.34 0.69 -10.64
C HIS A 180 1.69 1.36 -11.84
N PRO A 181 0.60 0.80 -12.43
CA PRO A 181 -0.14 1.45 -13.49
C PRO A 181 -0.74 2.77 -12.99
N ILE A 182 -0.72 3.78 -13.85
CA ILE A 182 -1.27 5.11 -13.55
C ILE A 182 -2.08 5.61 -14.75
N THR A 183 -3.09 6.43 -14.50
CA THR A 183 -3.88 7.01 -15.57
C THR A 183 -3.04 7.98 -16.41
N ARG A 184 -3.17 7.90 -17.74
CA ARG A 184 -2.44 8.76 -18.68
C ARG A 184 -2.67 10.27 -18.43
N HIS A 185 -3.84 10.63 -17.93
CA HIS A 185 -4.15 12.02 -17.57
C HIS A 185 -3.34 12.54 -16.37
N GLY A 186 -2.90 11.65 -15.47
CA GLY A 186 -2.14 12.01 -14.29
C GLY A 186 -0.66 12.31 -14.55
N ILE A 187 -0.12 11.93 -15.71
CA ILE A 187 1.32 11.99 -16.02
C ILE A 187 1.70 12.97 -17.14
N GLY A 188 0.77 13.82 -17.58
CA GLY A 188 1.08 14.97 -18.43
C GLY A 188 1.72 14.65 -19.79
N GLY A 189 1.40 13.49 -20.40
CA GLY A 189 1.82 13.14 -21.77
C GLY A 189 3.17 12.42 -21.88
N VAL A 190 3.77 12.00 -20.75
CA VAL A 190 4.90 11.05 -20.74
C VAL A 190 4.40 9.60 -20.60
N ASP A 191 5.24 8.62 -20.93
CA ASP A 191 4.87 7.20 -20.88
C ASP A 191 4.91 6.62 -19.46
N GLY A 192 5.58 7.29 -18.51
CA GLY A 192 5.70 6.90 -17.11
C GLY A 192 6.56 7.86 -16.30
N LEU A 193 6.56 7.64 -14.99
CA LEU A 193 7.39 8.36 -14.03
C LEU A 193 8.36 7.37 -13.38
N ALA A 194 9.63 7.74 -13.28
CA ALA A 194 10.64 6.89 -12.64
C ALA A 194 10.43 6.75 -11.13
N ALA A 195 9.84 7.74 -10.50
CA ALA A 195 9.41 7.74 -9.10
C ALA A 195 8.24 8.69 -8.92
N LEU A 196 7.38 8.38 -7.95
CA LEU A 196 6.26 9.21 -7.55
C LEU A 196 6.27 9.34 -6.02
N ASP A 197 6.21 10.57 -5.54
CA ASP A 197 6.02 10.85 -4.13
C ASP A 197 4.57 10.54 -3.75
N LEU A 198 4.38 9.54 -2.90
CA LEU A 198 3.08 9.18 -2.36
C LEU A 198 2.84 9.87 -1.03
N ILE A 199 1.57 10.21 -0.78
CA ILE A 199 1.15 10.84 0.46
C ILE A 199 0.99 9.79 1.57
N ALA A 200 1.56 10.05 2.76
CA ALA A 200 1.35 9.22 3.93
C ALA A 200 -0.14 9.26 4.35
N SER A 201 -0.65 8.14 4.86
CA SER A 201 -2.05 8.01 5.28
C SER A 201 -2.16 7.33 6.63
N HIS A 202 -2.80 8.01 7.60
CA HIS A 202 -3.19 7.49 8.89
C HIS A 202 -4.68 7.24 8.89
N LYS A 203 -5.08 6.01 9.18
CA LYS A 203 -6.47 5.55 9.14
C LYS A 203 -6.88 5.10 10.52
N PHE A 204 -8.04 5.56 10.99
CA PHE A 204 -8.59 5.13 12.28
C PHE A 204 -10.10 5.25 12.30
N ARG A 205 -10.72 4.50 13.17
CA ARG A 205 -12.13 4.67 13.54
C ARG A 205 -12.23 5.27 14.92
N VAL A 206 -13.32 5.97 15.18
CA VAL A 206 -13.72 6.40 16.52
C VAL A 206 -15.14 5.94 16.78
N GLU A 207 -15.35 5.36 17.93
CA GLU A 207 -16.65 4.99 18.47
C GLU A 207 -17.03 6.00 19.56
N PHE A 208 -18.30 6.46 19.54
CA PHE A 208 -18.88 7.21 20.63
C PHE A 208 -19.94 6.36 21.31
N ARG A 209 -19.94 6.37 22.64
CA ARG A 209 -20.88 5.65 23.47
C ARG A 209 -21.57 6.61 24.42
N GLY A 210 -22.88 6.67 24.32
CA GLY A 210 -23.76 7.47 25.13
C GLY A 210 -24.77 6.60 25.90
N LYS A 211 -25.99 7.08 25.98
CA LYS A 211 -27.10 6.39 26.66
C LYS A 211 -28.40 6.64 25.90
N SER A 212 -29.13 5.57 25.56
CA SER A 212 -30.44 5.67 24.93
C SER A 212 -31.49 6.28 25.84
N ALA A 213 -32.42 7.01 25.25
CA ALA A 213 -33.63 7.52 25.88
C ALA A 213 -34.74 7.70 24.83
N HIS A 214 -35.99 7.81 25.28
CA HIS A 214 -37.11 8.14 24.39
C HIS A 214 -37.02 9.60 23.97
N ALA A 215 -36.90 9.88 22.68
CA ALA A 215 -36.59 11.22 22.16
C ALA A 215 -37.68 12.27 22.45
N ALA A 216 -38.94 11.86 22.59
CA ALA A 216 -40.05 12.77 22.91
C ALA A 216 -40.50 12.73 24.39
N GLY A 217 -40.21 11.63 25.13
CA GLY A 217 -40.65 11.48 26.49
C GLY A 217 -39.72 12.11 27.51
N GLU A 218 -38.50 11.56 27.61
CA GLU A 218 -37.51 12.01 28.59
C GLU A 218 -36.12 12.06 27.97
N PRO A 219 -35.89 12.88 26.89
CA PRO A 219 -34.61 12.94 26.18
C PRO A 219 -33.46 13.37 27.08
N TRP A 220 -33.71 14.15 28.14
CA TRP A 220 -32.71 14.58 29.11
C TRP A 220 -32.09 13.47 29.95
N ASN A 221 -32.69 12.28 29.95
CA ASN A 221 -32.13 11.08 30.58
C ASN A 221 -31.15 10.32 29.65
N GLY A 222 -31.01 10.74 28.39
CA GLY A 222 -30.11 10.18 27.40
C GLY A 222 -28.80 10.96 27.31
N THR A 223 -27.82 10.34 26.64
CA THR A 223 -26.57 10.96 26.16
C THR A 223 -26.43 10.60 24.70
N ASN A 224 -26.50 11.59 23.82
CA ASN A 224 -26.65 11.38 22.39
C ASN A 224 -25.29 11.15 21.70
N ALA A 225 -25.00 9.91 21.33
CA ALA A 225 -23.74 9.58 20.61
C ALA A 225 -23.73 10.17 19.18
N LEU A 226 -24.88 10.44 18.55
CA LEU A 226 -24.92 11.08 17.23
C LEU A 226 -24.52 12.55 17.32
N ASP A 227 -24.91 13.25 18.38
CA ASP A 227 -24.45 14.64 18.61
C ASP A 227 -22.93 14.69 18.76
N ALA A 228 -22.31 13.71 19.40
CA ALA A 228 -20.85 13.60 19.50
C ALA A 228 -20.21 13.43 18.10
N ALA A 229 -20.76 12.56 17.26
CA ALA A 229 -20.25 12.36 15.89
C ALA A 229 -20.42 13.62 15.03
N VAL A 230 -21.55 14.31 15.11
CA VAL A 230 -21.82 15.57 14.39
C VAL A 230 -20.89 16.69 14.89
N ALA A 231 -20.73 16.82 16.22
CA ALA A 231 -19.81 17.79 16.78
C ALA A 231 -18.34 17.52 16.37
N ALA A 232 -17.91 16.25 16.38
CA ALA A 232 -16.59 15.85 15.90
C ALA A 232 -16.38 16.23 14.43
N TYR A 233 -17.35 15.95 13.57
CA TYR A 233 -17.28 16.32 12.15
C TYR A 233 -17.18 17.84 11.96
N ASN A 234 -17.97 18.60 12.69
CA ASN A 234 -17.94 20.06 12.65
C ASN A 234 -16.62 20.64 13.17
N ASN A 235 -16.10 20.13 14.29
CA ASN A 235 -14.81 20.55 14.84
C ASN A 235 -13.65 20.32 13.86
N VAL A 236 -13.62 19.13 13.22
CA VAL A 236 -12.65 18.83 12.16
C VAL A 236 -12.86 19.73 10.95
N SER A 237 -14.10 20.05 10.59
CA SER A 237 -14.41 20.96 9.47
C SER A 237 -13.89 22.38 9.72
N MET A 238 -13.98 22.89 10.96
CA MET A 238 -13.37 24.17 11.35
C MET A 238 -11.84 24.15 11.33
N LEU A 239 -11.22 22.98 11.59
CA LEU A 239 -9.77 22.80 11.51
C LEU A 239 -9.23 22.96 10.08
N ARG A 240 -10.03 22.65 9.04
CA ARG A 240 -9.57 22.60 7.64
C ARG A 240 -8.95 23.89 7.13
N GLN A 241 -9.36 25.05 7.63
CA GLN A 241 -8.76 26.34 7.25
C GLN A 241 -7.30 26.46 7.72
N GLN A 242 -6.91 25.76 8.78
CA GLN A 242 -5.60 25.86 9.42
C GLN A 242 -4.72 24.62 9.17
N ILE A 243 -5.02 23.80 8.18
CA ILE A 243 -4.14 22.73 7.69
C ILE A 243 -3.40 23.19 6.44
N ARG A 244 -2.29 22.54 6.10
CA ARG A 244 -1.48 22.88 4.93
C ARG A 244 -2.18 22.46 3.63
N PRO A 245 -1.89 23.11 2.50
CA PRO A 245 -2.50 22.76 1.21
C PRO A 245 -2.28 21.31 0.77
N GLU A 246 -1.17 20.71 1.16
CA GLU A 246 -0.81 19.32 0.88
C GLU A 246 -1.41 18.31 1.86
N GLU A 247 -1.98 18.76 2.97
CA GLU A 247 -2.62 17.91 3.98
C GLU A 247 -4.09 17.67 3.65
N ARG A 248 -4.63 16.51 4.06
CA ARG A 248 -6.04 16.16 3.87
C ARG A 248 -6.61 15.48 5.11
N VAL A 249 -7.84 15.84 5.45
CA VAL A 249 -8.64 15.15 6.47
C VAL A 249 -10.02 14.89 5.91
N HIS A 250 -10.44 13.64 5.89
CA HIS A 250 -11.75 13.23 5.44
C HIS A 250 -12.27 12.06 6.25
N GLY A 251 -13.58 11.98 6.42
CA GLY A 251 -14.20 10.93 7.21
C GLY A 251 -15.66 10.73 6.84
N VAL A 252 -16.18 9.60 7.26
CA VAL A 252 -17.58 9.20 7.08
C VAL A 252 -18.16 8.73 8.41
N VAL A 253 -19.48 8.82 8.55
CA VAL A 253 -20.25 8.17 9.63
C VAL A 253 -20.63 6.78 9.13
N GLU A 254 -20.05 5.73 9.74
CA GLU A 254 -20.38 4.34 9.40
C GLU A 254 -21.66 3.88 10.14
N VAL A 255 -21.86 4.34 11.38
CA VAL A 255 -23.06 4.06 12.17
C VAL A 255 -23.53 5.35 12.82
N GLY A 256 -24.77 5.76 12.53
CA GLY A 256 -25.34 7.04 12.97
C GLY A 256 -26.61 6.91 13.83
N GLY A 257 -26.93 5.72 14.35
CA GLY A 257 -28.18 5.43 15.04
C GLY A 257 -29.13 4.57 14.17
N THR A 258 -30.35 4.32 14.67
CA THR A 258 -31.32 3.40 14.03
C THR A 258 -32.62 4.11 13.64
N VAL A 259 -33.29 4.74 14.59
CA VAL A 259 -34.60 5.40 14.38
C VAL A 259 -34.64 6.76 15.09
N PRO A 260 -35.39 7.77 14.57
CA PRO A 260 -35.37 9.13 15.09
C PRO A 260 -35.98 9.29 16.49
N ASN A 261 -36.85 8.40 16.90
CA ASN A 261 -37.54 8.45 18.18
C ASN A 261 -36.78 7.83 19.37
N VAL A 262 -35.55 7.40 19.13
CA VAL A 262 -34.63 6.88 20.16
C VAL A 262 -33.32 7.67 20.09
N ILE A 263 -32.90 8.25 21.23
CA ILE A 263 -31.58 8.89 21.36
C ILE A 263 -30.50 7.81 21.12
N PRO A 264 -29.62 7.96 20.11
CA PRO A 264 -28.58 6.98 19.83
C PRO A 264 -27.55 6.87 20.95
N ASP A 265 -27.30 5.68 21.43
CA ASP A 265 -26.28 5.36 22.43
C ASP A 265 -24.94 4.91 21.83
N TYR A 266 -24.89 4.71 20.51
CA TYR A 266 -23.70 4.31 19.80
C TYR A 266 -23.62 4.92 18.40
N THR A 267 -22.45 5.47 18.08
CA THR A 267 -22.09 5.88 16.72
C THR A 267 -20.65 5.49 16.41
N ARG A 268 -20.32 5.34 15.13
CA ARG A 268 -18.97 5.07 14.66
C ARG A 268 -18.64 5.90 13.43
N MET A 269 -17.47 6.51 13.43
CA MET A 269 -16.91 7.23 12.29
C MET A 269 -15.60 6.57 11.84
N ASN A 270 -15.30 6.70 10.55
CA ASN A 270 -14.05 6.28 9.95
C ASN A 270 -13.34 7.50 9.36
N TRP A 271 -12.08 7.71 9.71
CA TRP A 271 -11.28 8.89 9.37
C TRP A 271 -9.97 8.53 8.71
N TYR A 272 -9.61 9.32 7.69
CA TYR A 272 -8.29 9.29 7.07
C TYR A 272 -7.64 10.65 7.21
N VAL A 273 -6.39 10.67 7.69
CA VAL A 273 -5.53 11.84 7.80
C VAL A 273 -4.34 11.62 6.88
N ARG A 274 -4.11 12.54 5.97
CA ARG A 274 -3.05 12.41 4.96
C ARG A 274 -2.11 13.61 5.01
N ALA A 275 -0.81 13.36 4.82
CA ALA A 275 0.23 14.38 4.77
C ALA A 275 1.41 13.90 3.92
N PRO A 276 2.30 14.80 3.43
CA PRO A 276 3.47 14.41 2.63
C PRO A 276 4.38 13.40 3.34
N THR A 277 4.52 13.48 4.66
CA THR A 277 5.34 12.56 5.45
C THR A 277 4.56 11.97 6.61
N THR A 278 5.00 10.80 7.09
CA THR A 278 4.42 10.15 8.29
C THR A 278 4.44 11.10 9.50
N GLU A 279 5.56 11.77 9.75
CA GLU A 279 5.70 12.71 10.90
C GLU A 279 4.69 13.87 10.82
N GLN A 280 4.48 14.45 9.63
CA GLN A 280 3.47 15.50 9.44
C GLN A 280 2.06 14.94 9.64
N GLY A 281 1.80 13.71 9.17
CA GLY A 281 0.54 13.02 9.37
C GLY A 281 0.22 12.77 10.85
N GLU A 282 1.19 12.36 11.64
CA GLU A 282 1.06 12.19 13.09
C GLU A 282 0.72 13.49 13.80
N LYS A 283 1.39 14.59 13.44
CA LYS A 283 1.10 15.93 13.98
C LYS A 283 -0.33 16.38 13.64
N LEU A 284 -0.76 16.16 12.40
CA LEU A 284 -2.12 16.48 11.98
C LEU A 284 -3.15 15.58 12.67
N GLN A 285 -2.88 14.28 12.79
CA GLN A 285 -3.75 13.33 13.51
C GLN A 285 -3.98 13.74 14.97
N THR A 286 -2.94 14.19 15.66
CA THR A 286 -3.07 14.72 17.03
C THR A 286 -4.07 15.87 17.12
N ARG A 287 -4.07 16.78 16.13
CA ARG A 287 -5.04 17.89 16.08
C ARG A 287 -6.46 17.40 15.77
N VAL A 288 -6.59 16.40 14.90
CA VAL A 288 -7.88 15.76 14.59
C VAL A 288 -8.44 15.04 15.81
N HIS A 289 -7.60 14.31 16.55
CA HIS A 289 -8.01 13.68 17.82
C HIS A 289 -8.49 14.72 18.84
N ALA A 290 -7.80 15.84 19.00
CA ALA A 290 -8.25 16.91 19.90
C ALA A 290 -9.64 17.47 19.52
N CYS A 291 -9.97 17.55 18.23
CA CYS A 291 -11.32 17.95 17.78
C CYS A 291 -12.38 16.90 18.17
N ILE A 292 -12.04 15.61 18.07
CA ILE A 292 -12.90 14.48 18.43
C ILE A 292 -13.09 14.39 19.94
N ASP A 293 -12.00 14.48 20.71
CA ASP A 293 -12.00 14.47 22.18
C ASP A 293 -12.87 15.60 22.75
N ALA A 294 -12.76 16.82 22.16
CA ALA A 294 -13.60 17.95 22.52
C ALA A 294 -15.09 17.68 22.28
N ALA A 295 -15.44 17.00 21.19
CA ALA A 295 -16.82 16.63 20.88
C ALA A 295 -17.37 15.60 21.88
N ALA A 296 -16.60 14.61 22.27
CA ALA A 296 -16.96 13.65 23.31
C ALA A 296 -17.16 14.34 24.66
N ALA A 297 -16.24 15.21 25.04
CA ALA A 297 -16.34 15.98 26.29
C ALA A 297 -17.58 16.89 26.31
N ALA A 298 -17.87 17.60 25.22
CA ALA A 298 -19.01 18.51 25.11
C ALA A 298 -20.37 17.80 25.21
N THR A 299 -20.46 16.55 24.75
CA THR A 299 -21.70 15.77 24.74
C THR A 299 -21.83 14.80 25.91
N GLY A 300 -20.77 14.63 26.71
CA GLY A 300 -20.73 13.66 27.81
C GLY A 300 -20.63 12.21 27.37
N CYS A 301 -20.28 11.95 26.11
CA CYS A 301 -20.08 10.59 25.59
C CYS A 301 -18.69 10.06 25.93
N ALA A 302 -18.62 8.76 26.22
CA ALA A 302 -17.36 8.05 26.17
C ALA A 302 -16.95 7.82 24.72
N HIS A 303 -15.62 7.76 24.43
CA HIS A 303 -15.14 7.44 23.10
C HIS A 303 -13.93 6.49 23.14
N ASN A 304 -13.69 5.80 22.04
CA ASN A 304 -12.57 4.89 21.84
C ASN A 304 -12.08 4.94 20.40
N TYR A 305 -10.76 4.95 20.21
CA TYR A 305 -10.11 4.85 18.91
C TYR A 305 -9.80 3.40 18.56
N ILE A 306 -10.04 3.04 17.30
CA ILE A 306 -9.70 1.73 16.71
C ILE A 306 -8.76 2.01 15.53
N VAL A 307 -7.56 1.44 15.57
CA VAL A 307 -6.50 1.61 14.56
C VAL A 307 -6.38 0.32 13.73
#